data_89f48e5372feca5b7275f05ddd74bf57
#
_entry.id   89f48e5372feca5b7275f05ddd74bf57
#
_cell.length_a   1.000
_cell.length_b   1.000
_cell.length_c   1.000
_cell.angle_alpha   90.00
_cell.angle_beta   90.00
_cell.angle_gamma   90.00
#
_symmetry.space_group_name_H-M   'P 1'
#
loop_
_entity.id
_entity.type
_entity.pdbx_description
1 polymer ?
#
loop_
_entity_poly.entity_id
_entity_poly.type
_entity_poly.pdbx_seq_one_letter_code
_entity_poly.pdbx_strand_id
1 'polypeptide(L)'
;LAGVAFANVLVFVQLGIMNSMTTAVMKPYDFFQADIMISASDANTLTEGGNVARQWLFQALADREVTAGTGLFVGNINWARETKTLGLTSFGIDPVQPDFVNAVLKPKTATLQLQNSGILDMYARGLPREEAAAIRPQSPASFEVSGKTLTLYDTFQGGGGFGGDGYLMMSDQTFLNLFPARSSAAPDHILLQVTRGADPVIVASRLKEIIS
;
A
#
# COMPACT_ATOMS: atom_id res chain seq x y z
N LEU A 1 -15.56 5.67 45.56
CA LEU A 1 -16.35 5.50 44.34
C LEU A 1 -15.79 6.34 43.19
N ALA A 2 -15.49 7.65 43.38
CA ALA A 2 -14.97 8.52 42.31
C ALA A 2 -13.61 8.05 41.74
N GLY A 3 -12.68 7.57 42.56
CA GLY A 3 -11.37 7.08 42.12
C GLY A 3 -11.46 5.82 41.23
N VAL A 4 -12.37 4.90 41.57
CA VAL A 4 -12.59 3.68 40.79
C VAL A 4 -13.21 4.03 39.40
N ALA A 5 -14.18 4.96 39.39
CA ALA A 5 -14.80 5.41 38.16
C ALA A 5 -13.77 6.11 37.26
N PHE A 6 -12.90 6.94 37.81
CA PHE A 6 -11.83 7.60 37.06
C PHE A 6 -10.81 6.59 36.47
N ALA A 7 -10.40 5.61 37.28
CA ALA A 7 -9.51 4.56 36.84
C ALA A 7 -10.09 3.76 35.65
N ASN A 8 -11.39 3.40 35.75
CA ASN A 8 -12.07 2.69 34.64
C ASN A 8 -12.14 3.55 33.38
N VAL A 9 -12.44 4.84 33.48
CA VAL A 9 -12.44 5.75 32.31
C VAL A 9 -11.08 5.80 31.66
N LEU A 10 -9.98 5.90 32.44
CA LEU A 10 -8.62 5.90 31.91
C LEU A 10 -8.31 4.60 31.15
N VAL A 11 -8.69 3.45 31.70
CA VAL A 11 -8.49 2.15 31.03
C VAL A 11 -9.25 2.09 29.71
N PHE A 12 -10.52 2.52 29.68
CA PHE A 12 -11.30 2.54 28.42
C PHE A 12 -10.72 3.50 27.39
N VAL A 13 -10.22 4.67 27.80
CA VAL A 13 -9.55 5.61 26.91
C VAL A 13 -8.27 5.00 26.34
N GLN A 14 -7.44 4.35 27.16
CA GLN A 14 -6.22 3.70 26.72
C GLN A 14 -6.51 2.55 25.72
N LEU A 15 -7.49 1.70 26.01
CA LEU A 15 -7.91 0.62 25.11
C LEU A 15 -8.46 1.17 23.79
N GLY A 16 -9.22 2.27 23.83
CA GLY A 16 -9.72 2.94 22.64
C GLY A 16 -8.59 3.49 21.76
N ILE A 17 -7.59 4.12 22.37
CA ILE A 17 -6.41 4.63 21.65
C ILE A 17 -5.63 3.48 21.03
N MET A 18 -5.32 2.42 21.78
CA MET A 18 -4.60 1.23 21.25
C MET A 18 -5.32 0.62 20.07
N ASN A 19 -6.64 0.40 20.18
CA ASN A 19 -7.43 -0.17 19.08
C ASN A 19 -7.42 0.74 17.84
N SER A 20 -7.54 2.04 18.01
CA SER A 20 -7.49 3.02 16.92
C SER A 20 -6.12 3.01 16.22
N MET A 21 -5.03 2.94 16.98
CA MET A 21 -3.67 2.86 16.43
C MET A 21 -3.45 1.56 15.65
N THR A 22 -3.85 0.42 16.22
CA THR A 22 -3.76 -0.88 15.53
C THR A 22 -4.54 -0.87 14.23
N THR A 23 -5.78 -0.39 14.24
CA THR A 23 -6.61 -0.28 13.04
C THR A 23 -5.97 0.60 11.97
N ALA A 24 -5.39 1.74 12.36
CA ALA A 24 -4.75 2.66 11.42
C ALA A 24 -3.48 2.08 10.79
N VAL A 25 -2.70 1.30 11.55
CA VAL A 25 -1.50 0.61 11.03
C VAL A 25 -1.87 -0.55 10.09
N MET A 26 -2.96 -1.27 10.40
CA MET A 26 -3.41 -2.40 9.58
C MET A 26 -4.14 -1.98 8.31
N LYS A 27 -4.67 -0.76 8.25
CA LYS A 27 -5.48 -0.27 7.12
C LYS A 27 -4.84 -0.46 5.73
N PRO A 28 -3.54 -0.20 5.51
CA PRO A 28 -2.92 -0.38 4.21
C PRO A 28 -2.90 -1.83 3.72
N TYR A 29 -2.90 -2.80 4.63
CA TYR A 29 -2.94 -4.23 4.26
C TYR A 29 -4.26 -4.61 3.58
N ASP A 30 -5.37 -3.94 3.92
CA ASP A 30 -6.68 -4.17 3.32
C ASP A 30 -6.73 -3.86 1.81
N PHE A 31 -5.74 -3.13 1.29
CA PHE A 31 -5.66 -2.82 -0.14
C PHE A 31 -5.16 -3.99 -0.98
N PHE A 32 -4.51 -4.96 -0.36
CA PHE A 32 -3.85 -6.06 -1.04
C PHE A 32 -4.55 -7.41 -0.77
N GLN A 33 -4.48 -8.28 -1.78
CA GLN A 33 -5.00 -9.65 -1.74
C GLN A 33 -3.82 -10.61 -1.92
N ALA A 34 -3.23 -11.04 -0.81
CA ALA A 34 -2.13 -11.99 -0.79
C ALA A 34 -2.30 -12.96 0.38
N ASP A 35 -1.90 -14.21 0.19
CA ASP A 35 -1.90 -15.23 1.23
C ASP A 35 -0.62 -15.17 2.07
N ILE A 36 0.50 -14.78 1.44
CA ILE A 36 1.81 -14.64 2.07
C ILE A 36 2.45 -13.33 1.63
N MET A 37 3.08 -12.63 2.56
CA MET A 37 3.91 -11.47 2.29
C MET A 37 5.34 -11.75 2.78
N ILE A 38 6.32 -11.56 1.88
CA ILE A 38 7.74 -11.58 2.22
C ILE A 38 8.19 -10.13 2.41
N SER A 39 8.74 -9.84 3.57
CA SER A 39 9.27 -8.53 3.95
C SER A 39 10.68 -8.67 4.50
N ALA A 40 11.42 -7.57 4.53
CA ALA A 40 12.71 -7.54 5.21
C ALA A 40 12.54 -7.81 6.73
N SER A 41 13.55 -8.36 7.36
CA SER A 41 13.51 -8.76 8.80
C SER A 41 13.34 -7.58 9.75
N ASP A 42 13.63 -6.36 9.30
CA ASP A 42 13.49 -5.10 10.03
C ASP A 42 12.14 -4.39 9.76
N ALA A 43 11.27 -4.97 8.93
CA ALA A 43 9.96 -4.41 8.64
C ALA A 43 8.99 -4.66 9.80
N ASN A 44 8.59 -3.59 10.48
CA ASN A 44 7.59 -3.63 11.54
C ASN A 44 6.17 -3.34 11.01
N THR A 45 6.08 -2.60 9.93
CA THR A 45 4.80 -2.24 9.26
C THR A 45 4.97 -2.33 7.75
N LEU A 46 3.86 -2.23 7.00
CA LEU A 46 3.89 -2.21 5.53
C LEU A 46 4.67 -1.01 4.95
N THR A 47 4.83 0.05 5.72
CA THR A 47 5.48 1.30 5.28
C THR A 47 6.89 1.48 5.81
N GLU A 48 7.41 0.49 6.57
CA GLU A 48 8.72 0.51 7.19
C GLU A 48 9.52 -0.73 6.81
N GLY A 49 10.83 -0.62 6.92
CA GLY A 49 11.76 -1.72 6.68
C GLY A 49 12.61 -1.53 5.43
N GLY A 50 13.57 -2.44 5.27
CA GLY A 50 14.43 -2.52 4.10
C GLY A 50 13.74 -3.14 2.90
N ASN A 51 14.48 -3.19 1.79
CA ASN A 51 14.02 -3.84 0.57
C ASN A 51 14.31 -5.35 0.59
N VAL A 52 13.53 -6.10 -0.16
CA VAL A 52 13.77 -7.53 -0.37
C VAL A 52 14.32 -7.79 -1.77
N ALA A 53 15.15 -8.81 -1.92
CA ALA A 53 15.69 -9.15 -3.23
C ALA A 53 14.60 -9.76 -4.13
N ARG A 54 14.39 -9.21 -5.32
CA ARG A 54 13.40 -9.75 -6.28
C ARG A 54 13.64 -11.21 -6.65
N GLN A 55 14.87 -11.70 -6.54
CA GLN A 55 15.17 -13.12 -6.75
C GLN A 55 14.35 -14.05 -5.85
N TRP A 56 13.96 -13.61 -4.66
CA TRP A 56 13.12 -14.37 -3.74
C TRP A 56 11.72 -14.62 -4.31
N LEU A 57 11.20 -13.70 -5.13
CA LEU A 57 9.96 -13.92 -5.87
C LEU A 57 10.09 -15.14 -6.81
N PHE A 58 11.19 -15.23 -7.55
CA PHE A 58 11.38 -16.35 -8.46
C PHE A 58 11.64 -17.68 -7.73
N GLN A 59 12.33 -17.62 -6.59
CA GLN A 59 12.50 -18.78 -5.71
C GLN A 59 11.15 -19.25 -5.14
N ALA A 60 10.31 -18.30 -4.69
CA ALA A 60 8.97 -18.62 -4.19
C ALA A 60 8.06 -19.21 -5.26
N LEU A 61 8.11 -18.67 -6.48
CA LEU A 61 7.35 -19.21 -7.63
C LEU A 61 7.79 -20.60 -8.09
N ALA A 62 8.94 -21.09 -7.63
CA ALA A 62 9.36 -22.47 -7.86
C ALA A 62 8.67 -23.49 -6.93
N ASP A 63 8.04 -23.03 -5.83
CA ASP A 63 7.21 -23.89 -4.98
C ASP A 63 5.89 -24.18 -5.68
N ARG A 64 5.53 -25.48 -5.76
CA ARG A 64 4.35 -25.97 -6.48
C ARG A 64 3.01 -25.48 -5.92
N GLU A 65 2.98 -25.02 -4.69
CA GLU A 65 1.78 -24.49 -4.04
C GLU A 65 1.67 -22.96 -4.16
N VAL A 66 2.69 -22.28 -4.67
CA VAL A 66 2.64 -20.85 -5.01
C VAL A 66 2.13 -20.69 -6.45
N THR A 67 1.00 -20.03 -6.61
CA THR A 67 0.33 -19.87 -7.91
C THR A 67 0.67 -18.57 -8.61
N ALA A 68 0.94 -17.51 -7.87
CA ALA A 68 1.28 -16.19 -8.39
C ALA A 68 2.10 -15.41 -7.38
N GLY A 69 2.83 -14.40 -7.87
CA GLY A 69 3.60 -13.51 -7.02
C GLY A 69 3.92 -12.20 -7.73
N THR A 70 4.01 -11.12 -6.95
CA THR A 70 4.35 -9.79 -7.44
C THR A 70 5.16 -9.00 -6.42
N GLY A 71 5.96 -8.03 -6.90
CA GLY A 71 6.62 -7.06 -6.03
C GLY A 71 5.68 -5.91 -5.66
N LEU A 72 5.78 -5.43 -4.43
CA LEU A 72 5.12 -4.24 -3.94
C LEU A 72 6.18 -3.20 -3.58
N PHE A 73 6.04 -2.00 -4.12
CA PHE A 73 6.87 -0.85 -3.80
C PHE A 73 6.11 0.09 -2.89
N VAL A 74 6.80 0.64 -1.87
CA VAL A 74 6.21 1.56 -0.90
C VAL A 74 7.10 2.80 -0.76
N GLY A 75 6.49 3.98 -0.73
CA GLY A 75 7.21 5.23 -0.58
C GLY A 75 6.28 6.38 -0.19
N ASN A 76 6.86 7.52 0.12
CA ASN A 76 6.10 8.71 0.48
C ASN A 76 6.26 9.79 -0.58
N ILE A 77 5.16 10.41 -0.99
CA ILE A 77 5.09 11.51 -1.93
C ILE A 77 4.53 12.73 -1.22
N ASN A 78 5.17 13.87 -1.41
CA ASN A 78 4.68 15.15 -0.93
C ASN A 78 4.02 15.90 -2.09
N TRP A 79 2.72 16.10 -1.98
CA TRP A 79 1.95 16.91 -2.91
C TRP A 79 1.83 18.33 -2.36
N ALA A 80 2.60 19.25 -2.93
CA ALA A 80 2.53 20.67 -2.57
C ALA A 80 1.23 21.28 -3.13
N ARG A 81 0.45 21.88 -2.24
CA ARG A 81 -0.79 22.61 -2.54
C ARG A 81 -0.65 24.05 -2.03
N GLU A 82 -1.49 24.96 -2.49
CA GLU A 82 -1.40 26.39 -2.15
C GLU A 82 -1.32 26.67 -0.64
N THR A 83 -2.09 25.93 0.16
CA THR A 83 -2.19 26.19 1.61
C THR A 83 -1.50 25.14 2.47
N LYS A 84 -1.12 23.98 1.90
CA LYS A 84 -0.64 22.83 2.67
C LYS A 84 0.07 21.84 1.75
N THR A 85 1.05 21.13 2.29
CA THR A 85 1.61 19.93 1.64
C THR A 85 0.91 18.69 2.17
N LEU A 86 0.43 17.82 1.27
CA LEU A 86 -0.14 16.52 1.62
C LEU A 86 0.93 15.45 1.52
N GLY A 87 1.17 14.74 2.63
CA GLY A 87 2.01 13.55 2.65
C GLY A 87 1.21 12.31 2.27
N LEU A 88 1.48 11.75 1.10
CA LEU A 88 0.77 10.56 0.59
C LEU A 88 1.67 9.34 0.67
N THR A 89 1.20 8.29 1.35
CA THR A 89 1.83 6.97 1.25
C THR A 89 1.49 6.38 -0.10
N SER A 90 2.49 6.13 -0.92
CA SER A 90 2.33 5.65 -2.29
C SER A 90 2.71 4.18 -2.41
N PHE A 91 1.93 3.44 -3.18
CA PHE A 91 2.13 2.03 -3.48
C PHE A 91 2.30 1.84 -4.98
N GLY A 92 3.42 1.21 -5.37
CA GLY A 92 3.70 0.78 -6.74
C GLY A 92 3.35 -0.71 -6.89
N ILE A 93 2.39 -1.01 -7.73
CA ILE A 93 1.88 -2.36 -7.99
C ILE A 93 2.02 -2.72 -9.46
N ASP A 94 2.04 -4.00 -9.79
CA ASP A 94 1.95 -4.46 -11.18
C ASP A 94 0.48 -4.38 -11.66
N PRO A 95 0.12 -3.46 -12.57
CA PRO A 95 -1.27 -3.28 -13.01
C PRO A 95 -1.77 -4.44 -13.90
N VAL A 96 -0.88 -5.31 -14.37
CA VAL A 96 -1.23 -6.50 -15.17
C VAL A 96 -1.67 -7.65 -14.26
N GLN A 97 -1.41 -7.57 -12.96
CA GLN A 97 -1.80 -8.55 -11.96
C GLN A 97 -2.87 -7.99 -10.98
N PRO A 98 -4.08 -7.67 -11.45
CA PRO A 98 -5.11 -7.01 -10.65
C PRO A 98 -5.66 -7.86 -9.51
N ASP A 99 -5.33 -9.16 -9.47
CA ASP A 99 -5.76 -10.07 -8.41
C ASP A 99 -5.01 -9.84 -7.08
N PHE A 100 -3.91 -9.09 -7.11
CA PHE A 100 -3.18 -8.71 -5.89
C PHE A 100 -3.74 -7.48 -5.17
N VAL A 101 -4.76 -6.85 -5.69
CA VAL A 101 -5.45 -5.74 -5.00
C VAL A 101 -6.90 -6.10 -4.69
N ASN A 102 -7.48 -5.42 -3.71
CA ASN A 102 -8.84 -5.67 -3.27
C ASN A 102 -9.89 -5.37 -4.35
N ALA A 103 -11.12 -5.82 -4.14
CA ALA A 103 -12.22 -5.71 -5.09
C ALA A 103 -12.56 -4.24 -5.47
N VAL A 104 -12.24 -3.27 -4.62
CA VAL A 104 -12.48 -1.84 -4.89
C VAL A 104 -11.45 -1.27 -5.86
N LEU A 105 -10.20 -1.67 -5.72
CA LEU A 105 -9.09 -1.21 -6.56
C LEU A 105 -8.99 -1.99 -7.88
N LYS A 106 -9.34 -3.28 -7.87
CA LYS A 106 -9.20 -4.18 -9.02
C LYS A 106 -9.73 -3.61 -10.34
N PRO A 107 -10.97 -3.07 -10.44
CA PRO A 107 -11.48 -2.51 -11.70
C PRO A 107 -10.76 -1.23 -12.14
N LYS A 108 -10.00 -0.60 -11.26
CA LYS A 108 -9.30 0.67 -11.49
C LYS A 108 -7.85 0.48 -11.94
N THR A 109 -7.28 -0.72 -11.78
CA THR A 109 -5.88 -1.02 -12.13
C THR A 109 -5.57 -0.77 -13.61
N ALA A 110 -6.54 -0.90 -14.50
CA ALA A 110 -6.37 -0.61 -15.92
C ALA A 110 -5.89 0.84 -16.18
N THR A 111 -6.30 1.81 -15.37
CA THR A 111 -5.85 3.20 -15.49
C THR A 111 -4.39 3.38 -15.12
N LEU A 112 -3.83 2.47 -14.30
CA LEU A 112 -2.43 2.49 -13.89
C LEU A 112 -1.47 2.01 -14.98
N GLN A 113 -1.99 1.46 -16.09
CA GLN A 113 -1.18 1.14 -17.27
C GLN A 113 -0.79 2.39 -18.06
N LEU A 114 -1.45 3.52 -17.82
CA LEU A 114 -1.06 4.80 -18.39
C LEU A 114 0.20 5.31 -17.70
N GLN A 115 1.09 5.90 -18.50
CA GLN A 115 2.34 6.46 -17.97
C GLN A 115 2.08 7.58 -16.96
N ASN A 116 2.80 7.57 -15.84
CA ASN A 116 2.70 8.55 -14.77
C ASN A 116 1.25 8.77 -14.29
N SER A 117 0.50 7.68 -14.18
CA SER A 117 -0.87 7.68 -13.68
C SER A 117 -0.97 7.23 -12.24
N GLY A 118 -2.00 7.69 -11.54
CA GLY A 118 -2.30 7.32 -10.18
C GLY A 118 -3.79 7.30 -9.85
N ILE A 119 -4.13 6.60 -8.77
CA ILE A 119 -5.45 6.54 -8.16
C ILE A 119 -5.33 7.05 -6.73
N LEU A 120 -6.04 8.11 -6.39
CA LEU A 120 -5.90 8.83 -5.13
C LEU A 120 -6.93 8.38 -4.09
N ASP A 121 -6.52 8.35 -2.83
CA ASP A 121 -7.45 8.22 -1.71
C ASP A 121 -8.37 9.45 -1.62
N MET A 122 -9.67 9.24 -1.84
CA MET A 122 -10.67 10.31 -1.77
C MET A 122 -10.89 10.87 -0.35
N TYR A 123 -10.39 10.17 0.67
CA TYR A 123 -10.46 10.59 2.07
C TYR A 123 -9.11 11.12 2.60
N ALA A 124 -8.19 11.46 1.69
CA ALA A 124 -6.93 12.08 2.09
C ALA A 124 -7.18 13.34 2.92
N ARG A 125 -6.50 13.43 4.07
CA ARG A 125 -6.66 14.57 5.00
C ARG A 125 -6.14 15.86 4.35
N GLY A 126 -6.99 16.88 4.32
CA GLY A 126 -6.64 18.18 3.71
C GLY A 126 -6.94 18.25 2.21
N LEU A 127 -7.57 17.21 1.64
CA LEU A 127 -8.18 17.26 0.31
C LEU A 127 -9.70 17.46 0.46
N PRO A 128 -10.30 18.53 -0.09
CA PRO A 128 -11.74 18.71 -0.11
C PRO A 128 -12.42 17.55 -0.83
N ARG A 129 -13.49 17.02 -0.26
CA ARG A 129 -14.21 15.86 -0.82
C ARG A 129 -14.78 16.13 -2.21
N GLU A 130 -15.21 17.34 -2.47
CA GLU A 130 -15.73 17.76 -3.77
C GLU A 130 -14.64 17.72 -4.84
N GLU A 131 -13.43 18.16 -4.49
CA GLU A 131 -12.26 18.11 -5.37
C GLU A 131 -11.85 16.67 -5.64
N ALA A 132 -11.77 15.83 -4.59
CA ALA A 132 -11.47 14.41 -4.76
C ALA A 132 -12.51 13.71 -5.64
N ALA A 133 -13.81 13.98 -5.44
CA ALA A 133 -14.89 13.41 -6.21
C ALA A 133 -14.94 13.89 -7.67
N ALA A 134 -14.33 15.03 -7.98
CA ALA A 134 -14.21 15.53 -9.34
C ALA A 134 -13.17 14.77 -10.17
N ILE A 135 -12.22 14.08 -9.52
CA ILE A 135 -11.17 13.31 -10.20
C ILE A 135 -11.78 12.03 -10.80
N ARG A 136 -11.72 11.95 -12.12
CA ARG A 136 -12.24 10.82 -12.92
C ARG A 136 -11.55 10.80 -14.29
N PRO A 137 -11.64 9.72 -15.06
CA PRO A 137 -10.96 9.62 -16.36
C PRO A 137 -11.25 10.77 -17.32
N GLN A 138 -12.47 11.34 -17.27
CA GLN A 138 -12.87 12.46 -18.12
C GLN A 138 -12.45 13.85 -17.56
N SER A 139 -12.03 13.90 -16.30
CA SER A 139 -11.58 15.13 -15.62
C SER A 139 -10.41 14.78 -14.67
N PRO A 140 -9.24 14.40 -15.22
CA PRO A 140 -8.09 14.05 -14.41
C PRO A 140 -7.52 15.28 -13.72
N ALA A 141 -6.90 15.07 -12.56
CA ALA A 141 -6.10 16.09 -11.88
C ALA A 141 -4.62 15.74 -12.01
N SER A 142 -3.74 16.75 -12.04
CA SER A 142 -2.30 16.52 -12.15
C SER A 142 -1.54 17.36 -11.14
N PHE A 143 -0.40 16.84 -10.68
CA PHE A 143 0.53 17.58 -9.85
C PHE A 143 1.97 17.13 -10.10
N GLU A 144 2.91 17.94 -9.66
CA GLU A 144 4.34 17.72 -9.83
C GLU A 144 4.91 16.92 -8.65
N VAL A 145 5.67 15.88 -8.96
CA VAL A 145 6.45 15.07 -8.00
C VAL A 145 7.85 14.89 -8.56
N SER A 146 8.86 15.32 -7.82
CA SER A 146 10.28 15.17 -8.22
C SER A 146 10.56 15.68 -9.64
N GLY A 147 9.92 16.78 -10.05
CA GLY A 147 10.06 17.36 -11.40
C GLY A 147 9.37 16.58 -12.51
N LYS A 148 8.45 15.68 -12.16
CA LYS A 148 7.63 14.90 -13.11
C LYS A 148 6.16 15.09 -12.81
N THR A 149 5.35 15.20 -13.85
CA THR A 149 3.89 15.30 -13.71
C THR A 149 3.30 13.92 -13.45
N LEU A 150 2.56 13.80 -12.35
CA LEU A 150 1.71 12.65 -12.04
C LEU A 150 0.25 13.03 -12.30
N THR A 151 -0.47 12.20 -13.03
CA THR A 151 -1.88 12.43 -13.38
C THR A 151 -2.78 11.43 -12.65
N LEU A 152 -3.75 11.97 -11.93
CA LEU A 152 -4.75 11.21 -11.18
C LEU A 152 -5.98 11.01 -12.05
N TYR A 153 -6.29 9.76 -12.36
CA TYR A 153 -7.45 9.41 -13.22
C TYR A 153 -8.64 8.89 -12.45
N ASP A 154 -8.48 8.48 -11.21
CA ASP A 154 -9.56 7.92 -10.40
C ASP A 154 -9.26 8.10 -8.90
N THR A 155 -10.24 7.77 -8.07
CA THR A 155 -10.11 7.77 -6.62
C THR A 155 -10.60 6.47 -6.01
N PHE A 156 -10.17 6.17 -4.78
CA PHE A 156 -10.67 5.04 -3.99
C PHE A 156 -10.87 5.45 -2.52
N GLN A 157 -11.55 4.61 -1.77
CA GLN A 157 -11.81 4.87 -0.35
C GLN A 157 -10.72 4.22 0.52
N GLY A 158 -9.68 4.98 0.83
CA GLY A 158 -8.58 4.55 1.70
C GLY A 158 -8.78 4.97 3.14
N GLY A 159 -8.91 6.25 3.36
CA GLY A 159 -9.25 6.83 4.66
C GLY A 159 -8.08 7.28 5.51
N GLY A 160 -6.94 7.60 4.93
CA GLY A 160 -5.77 8.14 5.62
C GLY A 160 -5.24 7.25 6.76
N GLY A 161 -3.95 6.96 6.75
CA GLY A 161 -3.30 6.14 7.77
C GLY A 161 -2.64 6.94 8.88
N PHE A 162 -1.93 6.23 9.76
CA PHE A 162 -1.13 6.83 10.81
C PHE A 162 0.11 7.54 10.24
N GLY A 163 0.68 7.01 9.14
CA GLY A 163 1.93 7.49 8.54
C GLY A 163 1.79 8.56 7.45
N GLY A 164 0.57 8.97 7.07
CA GLY A 164 0.36 9.95 6.00
C GLY A 164 -1.03 10.56 5.99
N ASP A 165 -1.20 11.59 5.15
CA ASP A 165 -2.51 12.24 4.98
C ASP A 165 -3.48 11.39 4.14
N GLY A 166 -2.97 10.47 3.33
CA GLY A 166 -3.76 9.59 2.48
C GLY A 166 -2.89 8.61 1.72
N TYR A 167 -3.50 7.89 0.81
CA TYR A 167 -2.85 6.86 0.01
C TYR A 167 -2.91 7.18 -1.49
N LEU A 168 -1.91 6.69 -2.21
CA LEU A 168 -1.79 6.84 -3.65
C LEU A 168 -1.37 5.49 -4.26
N MET A 169 -2.18 4.96 -5.16
CA MET A 169 -1.84 3.78 -5.95
C MET A 169 -1.32 4.19 -7.31
N MET A 170 -0.25 3.55 -7.79
CA MET A 170 0.32 3.73 -9.12
C MET A 170 0.91 2.42 -9.62
N SER A 171 1.32 2.38 -10.89
CA SER A 171 2.07 1.22 -11.37
C SER A 171 3.48 1.20 -10.76
N ASP A 172 4.07 0.01 -10.68
CA ASP A 172 5.48 -0.18 -10.29
C ASP A 172 6.43 0.65 -11.19
N GLN A 173 6.14 0.74 -12.48
CA GLN A 173 6.91 1.55 -13.43
C GLN A 173 6.79 3.05 -13.14
N THR A 174 5.57 3.55 -12.86
CA THR A 174 5.36 4.94 -12.45
C THR A 174 6.09 5.21 -11.13
N PHE A 175 6.00 4.29 -10.17
CA PHE A 175 6.72 4.40 -8.90
C PHE A 175 8.23 4.53 -9.11
N LEU A 176 8.85 3.61 -9.84
CA LEU A 176 10.29 3.62 -10.13
C LEU A 176 10.71 4.87 -10.92
N ASN A 177 9.83 5.38 -11.78
CA ASN A 177 10.08 6.64 -12.47
C ASN A 177 10.11 7.84 -11.50
N LEU A 178 9.21 7.89 -10.53
CA LEU A 178 9.16 8.98 -9.53
C LEU A 178 10.24 8.85 -8.45
N PHE A 179 10.72 7.64 -8.17
CA PHE A 179 11.76 7.34 -7.19
C PHE A 179 13.02 6.78 -7.86
N PRO A 180 13.84 7.61 -8.53
CA PRO A 180 14.98 7.14 -9.34
C PRO A 180 16.09 6.45 -8.54
N ALA A 181 16.12 6.64 -7.22
CA ALA A 181 17.04 5.93 -6.34
C ALA A 181 16.60 4.48 -6.04
N ARG A 182 15.38 4.09 -6.43
CA ARG A 182 14.82 2.75 -6.20
C ARG A 182 15.11 1.85 -7.40
N SER A 183 15.21 0.56 -7.12
CA SER A 183 15.50 -0.46 -8.14
C SER A 183 14.35 -1.44 -8.29
N SER A 184 14.03 -1.81 -9.53
CA SER A 184 13.07 -2.88 -9.80
C SER A 184 13.52 -4.25 -9.26
N ALA A 185 14.81 -4.42 -8.99
CA ALA A 185 15.36 -5.64 -8.39
C ALA A 185 15.17 -5.73 -6.87
N ALA A 186 14.69 -4.66 -6.24
CA ALA A 186 14.59 -4.53 -4.78
C ALA A 186 13.24 -3.89 -4.37
N PRO A 187 12.09 -4.62 -4.51
CA PRO A 187 10.81 -4.17 -3.98
C PRO A 187 10.86 -4.12 -2.43
N ASP A 188 9.89 -3.44 -1.82
CA ASP A 188 9.76 -3.40 -0.36
C ASP A 188 9.20 -4.70 0.18
N HIS A 189 8.23 -5.27 -0.54
CA HIS A 189 7.62 -6.54 -0.19
C HIS A 189 7.40 -7.38 -1.44
N ILE A 190 7.24 -8.69 -1.23
CA ILE A 190 6.76 -9.62 -2.25
C ILE A 190 5.44 -10.19 -1.76
N LEU A 191 4.41 -10.07 -2.58
CA LEU A 191 3.09 -10.63 -2.35
C LEU A 191 2.96 -11.94 -3.10
N LEU A 192 2.47 -12.99 -2.42
CA LEU A 192 2.27 -14.31 -3.00
C LEU A 192 0.85 -14.80 -2.80
N GLN A 193 0.34 -15.53 -3.78
CA GLN A 193 -0.90 -16.29 -3.68
C GLN A 193 -0.59 -17.78 -3.75
N VAL A 194 -1.29 -18.57 -2.94
CA VAL A 194 -1.10 -20.02 -2.90
C VAL A 194 -2.30 -20.75 -3.50
N THR A 195 -2.09 -22.03 -3.84
CA THR A 195 -3.13 -22.90 -4.36
C THR A 195 -4.29 -23.00 -3.38
N ARG A 196 -5.50 -22.96 -3.89
CA ARG A 196 -6.71 -23.11 -3.07
C ARG A 196 -6.69 -24.40 -2.27
N GLY A 197 -6.74 -24.28 -0.94
CA GLY A 197 -6.68 -25.38 0.00
C GLY A 197 -5.28 -25.68 0.56
N ALA A 198 -4.23 -25.04 0.05
CA ALA A 198 -2.93 -25.04 0.72
C ALA A 198 -2.98 -24.20 2.00
N ASP A 199 -2.21 -24.59 3.02
CA ASP A 199 -2.05 -23.82 4.24
C ASP A 199 -0.93 -22.78 4.06
N PRO A 200 -1.24 -21.45 4.04
CA PRO A 200 -0.24 -20.43 3.85
C PRO A 200 0.88 -20.45 4.89
N VAL A 201 0.61 -20.91 6.12
CA VAL A 201 1.61 -20.97 7.19
C VAL A 201 2.65 -22.06 6.89
N ILE A 202 2.19 -23.22 6.39
CA ILE A 202 3.08 -24.32 5.99
C ILE A 202 3.94 -23.90 4.79
N VAL A 203 3.32 -23.28 3.78
CA VAL A 203 4.04 -22.76 2.60
C VAL A 203 5.07 -21.71 3.01
N ALA A 204 4.68 -20.74 3.84
CA ALA A 204 5.59 -19.70 4.34
C ALA A 204 6.79 -20.28 5.10
N SER A 205 6.57 -21.33 5.91
CA SER A 205 7.65 -22.00 6.65
C SER A 205 8.67 -22.65 5.70
N ARG A 206 8.20 -23.33 4.63
CA ARG A 206 9.10 -23.88 3.60
C ARG A 206 9.87 -22.80 2.86
N LEU A 207 9.17 -21.71 2.46
CA LEU A 207 9.81 -20.61 1.77
C LEU A 207 10.90 -19.95 2.61
N LYS A 208 10.70 -19.84 3.92
CA LYS A 208 11.70 -19.29 4.85
C LYS A 208 13.01 -20.09 4.87
N GLU A 209 12.98 -21.40 4.62
CA GLU A 209 14.17 -22.25 4.55
C GLU A 209 14.93 -22.07 3.21
N ILE A 210 14.24 -21.65 2.16
CA ILE A 210 14.79 -21.49 0.81
C ILE A 210 15.31 -20.06 0.59
N ILE A 211 14.61 -19.09 1.20
CA ILE A 211 14.88 -17.66 1.08
C ILE A 211 15.71 -17.24 2.29
N SER A 212 17.03 -17.42 2.21
CA SER A 212 17.97 -17.03 3.27
C SER A 212 19.21 -16.34 2.68
#